data_4905c81ad34d3157a11e2c091e0d7aa6
#
_entry.id   4905c81ad34d3157a11e2c091e0d7aa6
#
_cell.length_a   1.000
_cell.length_b   1.000
_cell.length_c   1.000
_cell.angle_alpha   90.00
_cell.angle_beta   90.00
_cell.angle_gamma   90.00
#
_symmetry.space_group_name_H-M   'P 1'
#
loop_
_entity.id
_entity.type
_entity.pdbx_description
1 polymer ?
#
loop_
_entity_poly.entity_id
_entity_poly.type
_entity_poly.pdbx_seq_one_letter_code
_entity_poly.pdbx_strand_id
1 'polypeptide(L)'
;MTKPHAHVVVLCTLMLASCLMLAQQNAPNTQGVTPPPGSPTPTPARMTFFVTSVGLGKGGDLGGLAGADAHCQALAAAVGAGGHTWHAYLSTQARPGQPAVNARDRIGTGPWFNWSFAQLGAPQNAIISADLAELHGDTLVQAQRGSNLFKQSTRNEHGQVIHGIGDTPPIQHEILTGSKWDGRAYTDNADHTCNNWTSSSAGSAQVGHSDRIGNGSSWNSSNATQGCSQAALESSGGAGLFYCFAIN
;
A
#
# COMPACT_ATOMS: atom_id res chain seq x y z
N MET A 1 49.03 63.14 -12.03
CA MET A 1 48.77 62.84 -13.43
C MET A 1 47.97 61.60 -13.58
N THR A 2 46.74 61.79 -13.99
CA THR A 2 45.81 61.10 -14.90
C THR A 2 45.07 59.87 -14.36
N LYS A 3 43.77 60.07 -14.24
CA LYS A 3 42.65 59.13 -14.25
C LYS A 3 42.72 58.13 -15.45
N PRO A 4 41.83 57.07 -15.58
CA PRO A 4 40.47 56.92 -15.04
C PRO A 4 40.10 55.48 -14.67
N HIS A 5 39.11 55.28 -13.85
CA HIS A 5 38.39 54.02 -13.66
C HIS A 5 36.89 54.30 -13.49
N ALA A 6 36.19 54.56 -14.58
CA ALA A 6 34.76 54.86 -14.54
C ALA A 6 33.89 54.10 -15.56
N HIS A 7 34.32 52.98 -16.12
CA HIS A 7 33.53 52.26 -17.17
C HIS A 7 33.25 50.80 -16.94
N VAL A 8 33.58 50.23 -15.78
CA VAL A 8 33.32 48.78 -15.53
C VAL A 8 32.05 48.47 -14.72
N VAL A 9 31.45 49.48 -14.07
CA VAL A 9 30.34 49.23 -13.15
C VAL A 9 28.96 49.20 -13.86
N VAL A 10 28.80 49.74 -15.06
CA VAL A 10 27.49 49.80 -15.75
C VAL A 10 27.13 48.58 -16.56
N LEU A 11 28.12 47.73 -16.95
CA LEU A 11 27.84 46.52 -17.72
C LEU A 11 27.39 45.33 -16.86
N CYS A 12 27.67 45.31 -15.57
CA CYS A 12 27.33 44.18 -14.70
C CYS A 12 25.87 44.20 -14.21
N THR A 13 25.24 45.36 -14.19
CA THR A 13 23.83 45.51 -13.71
C THR A 13 22.79 45.15 -14.78
N LEU A 14 23.14 45.21 -16.05
CA LEU A 14 22.22 44.80 -17.15
C LEU A 14 22.20 43.30 -17.41
N MET A 15 23.25 42.58 -17.03
CA MET A 15 23.28 41.11 -17.18
C MET A 15 22.54 40.35 -16.07
N LEU A 16 22.36 40.93 -14.86
CA LEU A 16 21.62 40.31 -13.76
C LEU A 16 20.10 40.42 -13.94
N ALA A 17 19.62 41.42 -14.66
CA ALA A 17 18.18 41.56 -14.93
C ALA A 17 17.67 40.55 -15.99
N SER A 18 18.54 40.12 -16.92
CA SER A 18 18.18 39.13 -17.95
C SER A 18 18.15 37.68 -17.45
N CYS A 19 18.89 37.39 -16.39
CA CYS A 19 18.94 36.04 -15.82
C CYS A 19 17.73 35.73 -14.93
N LEU A 20 17.08 36.74 -14.35
CA LEU A 20 15.86 36.55 -13.54
C LEU A 20 14.59 36.37 -14.38
N MET A 21 14.56 36.78 -15.63
CA MET A 21 13.40 36.63 -16.51
C MET A 21 13.30 35.24 -17.18
N LEU A 22 14.38 34.49 -17.23
CA LEU A 22 14.42 33.14 -17.82
C LEU A 22 14.07 32.01 -16.83
N ALA A 23 14.07 32.30 -15.53
CA ALA A 23 13.75 31.30 -14.49
C ALA A 23 12.23 31.14 -14.20
N GLN A 24 11.37 31.95 -14.79
CA GLN A 24 9.93 31.92 -14.55
C GLN A 24 9.10 31.22 -15.62
N GLN A 25 9.70 30.59 -16.64
CA GLN A 25 8.96 29.98 -17.75
C GLN A 25 8.85 28.44 -17.69
N ASN A 26 9.36 27.76 -16.65
CA ASN A 26 9.28 26.30 -16.52
C ASN A 26 8.67 25.83 -15.19
N ALA A 27 7.72 26.57 -14.62
CA ALA A 27 6.81 25.93 -13.67
C ALA A 27 5.89 24.99 -14.46
N PRO A 28 5.83 23.67 -14.13
CA PRO A 28 4.86 22.80 -14.77
C PRO A 28 3.47 23.38 -14.48
N ASN A 29 2.74 23.68 -15.56
CA ASN A 29 1.35 24.12 -15.49
C ASN A 29 0.51 22.97 -14.95
N THR A 30 0.36 22.90 -13.62
CA THR A 30 -0.58 22.02 -12.93
C THR A 30 -1.99 22.62 -12.97
N GLN A 31 -2.44 23.07 -14.14
CA GLN A 31 -3.86 23.18 -14.35
C GLN A 31 -4.40 21.77 -14.37
N GLY A 32 -5.09 21.36 -13.31
CA GLY A 32 -5.80 20.10 -13.26
C GLY A 32 -6.65 20.01 -14.53
N VAL A 33 -6.32 19.05 -15.38
CA VAL A 33 -7.14 18.71 -16.55
C VAL A 33 -8.48 18.27 -16.00
N THR A 34 -9.45 19.16 -15.98
CA THR A 34 -10.84 18.79 -15.72
C THR A 34 -11.25 17.84 -16.86
N PRO A 35 -11.67 16.61 -16.55
CA PRO A 35 -12.14 15.69 -17.57
C PRO A 35 -13.27 16.35 -18.39
N PRO A 36 -13.37 16.10 -19.68
CA PRO A 36 -14.48 16.59 -20.50
C PRO A 36 -15.82 16.22 -19.86
N PRO A 37 -16.85 17.09 -19.95
CA PRO A 37 -18.19 16.75 -19.50
C PRO A 37 -18.66 15.46 -20.22
N GLY A 38 -19.04 14.44 -19.43
CA GLY A 38 -19.46 13.14 -19.95
C GLY A 38 -18.39 12.05 -19.96
N SER A 39 -17.15 12.33 -19.51
CA SER A 39 -16.20 11.25 -19.21
C SER A 39 -16.78 10.34 -18.12
N PRO A 40 -16.84 9.01 -18.34
CA PRO A 40 -17.34 8.11 -17.31
C PRO A 40 -16.46 8.27 -16.07
N THR A 41 -17.08 8.60 -14.94
CA THR A 41 -16.41 8.56 -13.65
C THR A 41 -15.81 7.18 -13.48
N PRO A 42 -14.53 7.04 -13.09
CA PRO A 42 -13.94 5.73 -12.83
C PRO A 42 -14.83 5.00 -11.83
N THR A 43 -15.39 3.86 -12.24
CA THR A 43 -16.21 3.05 -11.35
C THR A 43 -15.28 2.10 -10.60
N PRO A 44 -15.11 2.22 -9.29
CA PRO A 44 -14.33 1.30 -8.47
C PRO A 44 -14.79 -0.17 -8.56
N ALA A 45 -15.96 -0.41 -9.15
CA ALA A 45 -16.56 -1.74 -9.34
C ALA A 45 -15.67 -2.78 -10.04
N ARG A 46 -14.58 -2.36 -10.69
CA ARG A 46 -13.58 -3.27 -11.29
C ARG A 46 -12.35 -3.48 -10.41
N MET A 47 -12.25 -2.77 -9.31
CA MET A 47 -11.20 -2.99 -8.34
C MET A 47 -11.46 -4.30 -7.61
N THR A 48 -10.44 -5.14 -7.51
CA THR A 48 -10.50 -6.42 -6.79
C THR A 48 -9.37 -6.57 -5.77
N PHE A 49 -8.60 -5.49 -5.56
CA PHE A 49 -7.52 -5.38 -4.57
C PHE A 49 -7.37 -3.95 -4.09
N PHE A 50 -7.17 -3.78 -2.79
CA PHE A 50 -6.68 -2.53 -2.20
C PHE A 50 -6.00 -2.77 -0.84
N VAL A 51 -5.24 -1.77 -0.36
CA VAL A 51 -4.82 -1.66 1.05
C VAL A 51 -5.82 -0.77 1.76
N THR A 52 -6.22 -1.10 2.97
CA THR A 52 -7.12 -0.24 3.74
C THR A 52 -6.51 1.15 3.92
N SER A 53 -7.29 2.22 3.67
CA SER A 53 -6.84 3.60 3.88
C SER A 53 -6.71 3.94 5.37
N VAL A 54 -7.39 3.20 6.22
CA VAL A 54 -7.43 3.34 7.66
C VAL A 54 -7.56 1.98 8.32
N GLY A 55 -6.84 1.78 9.44
CA GLY A 55 -7.03 0.62 10.31
C GLY A 55 -8.24 0.81 11.25
N LEU A 56 -8.53 -0.21 12.06
CA LEU A 56 -9.63 -0.12 13.03
C LEU A 56 -9.31 0.78 14.25
N GLY A 57 -8.08 1.30 14.37
CA GLY A 57 -7.64 2.14 15.48
C GLY A 57 -7.38 1.38 16.79
N LYS A 58 -7.36 0.06 16.73
CA LYS A 58 -7.15 -0.84 17.86
C LYS A 58 -5.90 -1.72 17.72
N GLY A 59 -4.92 -1.23 16.93
CA GLY A 59 -3.71 -1.99 16.65
C GLY A 59 -4.01 -3.32 15.97
N GLY A 60 -3.51 -4.42 16.54
CA GLY A 60 -3.72 -5.79 16.04
C GLY A 60 -5.05 -6.42 16.42
N ASP A 61 -5.90 -5.75 17.24
CA ASP A 61 -7.27 -6.21 17.50
C ASP A 61 -8.20 -5.77 16.36
N LEU A 62 -8.37 -6.65 15.41
CA LEU A 62 -9.24 -6.46 14.25
C LEU A 62 -10.62 -7.11 14.43
N GLY A 63 -10.91 -7.69 15.61
CA GLY A 63 -12.08 -8.52 15.83
C GLY A 63 -11.98 -9.90 15.14
N GLY A 64 -10.76 -10.43 15.04
CA GLY A 64 -10.45 -11.65 14.30
C GLY A 64 -10.58 -11.48 12.79
N LEU A 65 -10.58 -12.58 12.05
CA LEU A 65 -10.72 -12.54 10.58
C LEU A 65 -12.06 -11.96 10.15
N ALA A 66 -13.14 -12.27 10.87
CA ALA A 66 -14.46 -11.77 10.53
C ALA A 66 -14.57 -10.23 10.65
N GLY A 67 -13.96 -9.64 11.68
CA GLY A 67 -13.92 -8.18 11.84
C GLY A 67 -13.07 -7.51 10.74
N ALA A 68 -11.93 -8.10 10.38
CA ALA A 68 -11.11 -7.62 9.29
C ALA A 68 -11.82 -7.70 7.92
N ASP A 69 -12.54 -8.81 7.64
CA ASP A 69 -13.31 -8.96 6.40
C ASP A 69 -14.46 -7.94 6.33
N ALA A 70 -15.16 -7.73 7.44
CA ALA A 70 -16.21 -6.72 7.52
C ALA A 70 -15.66 -5.30 7.27
N HIS A 71 -14.45 -4.99 7.74
CA HIS A 71 -13.80 -3.72 7.48
C HIS A 71 -13.42 -3.57 5.99
N CYS A 72 -12.85 -4.60 5.36
CA CYS A 72 -12.61 -4.63 3.91
C CYS A 72 -13.91 -4.37 3.13
N GLN A 73 -14.98 -5.07 3.48
CA GLN A 73 -16.29 -4.94 2.82
C GLN A 73 -16.87 -3.53 2.98
N ALA A 74 -16.75 -2.94 4.17
CA ALA A 74 -17.24 -1.59 4.44
C ALA A 74 -16.49 -0.52 3.64
N LEU A 75 -15.14 -0.59 3.60
CA LEU A 75 -14.33 0.35 2.82
C LEU A 75 -14.59 0.21 1.31
N ALA A 76 -14.68 -1.01 0.81
CA ALA A 76 -15.04 -1.27 -0.59
C ALA A 76 -16.43 -0.71 -0.94
N ALA A 77 -17.41 -0.93 -0.08
CA ALA A 77 -18.77 -0.42 -0.27
C ALA A 77 -18.82 1.11 -0.31
N ALA A 78 -18.05 1.78 0.54
CA ALA A 78 -17.98 3.24 0.61
C ALA A 78 -17.53 3.89 -0.69
N VAL A 79 -16.75 3.18 -1.52
CA VAL A 79 -16.28 3.67 -2.82
C VAL A 79 -17.01 3.04 -4.02
N GLY A 80 -18.10 2.29 -3.79
CA GLY A 80 -18.90 1.68 -4.85
C GLY A 80 -18.38 0.33 -5.35
N ALA A 81 -17.42 -0.31 -4.66
CA ALA A 81 -16.91 -1.66 -4.95
C ALA A 81 -17.54 -2.75 -4.05
N GLY A 82 -18.62 -2.43 -3.36
CA GLY A 82 -19.31 -3.35 -2.43
C GLY A 82 -20.04 -4.52 -3.08
N GLY A 83 -20.10 -4.58 -4.42
CA GLY A 83 -20.70 -5.71 -5.14
C GLY A 83 -19.88 -6.99 -5.11
N HIS A 84 -18.60 -6.91 -4.74
CA HIS A 84 -17.74 -8.06 -4.47
C HIS A 84 -17.80 -8.48 -3.01
N THR A 85 -17.48 -9.76 -2.75
CA THR A 85 -17.19 -10.24 -1.39
C THR A 85 -15.71 -10.03 -1.10
N TRP A 86 -15.39 -9.31 -0.03
CA TRP A 86 -14.03 -8.90 0.30
C TRP A 86 -13.49 -9.63 1.51
N HIS A 87 -12.29 -10.18 1.38
CA HIS A 87 -11.56 -10.80 2.48
C HIS A 87 -10.22 -10.09 2.73
N ALA A 88 -9.86 -9.99 4.00
CA ALA A 88 -8.54 -9.53 4.42
C ALA A 88 -7.49 -10.62 4.18
N TYR A 89 -6.32 -10.25 3.67
CA TYR A 89 -5.16 -11.13 3.53
C TYR A 89 -4.47 -11.30 4.89
N LEU A 90 -5.00 -12.16 5.72
CA LEU A 90 -4.54 -12.41 7.08
C LEU A 90 -4.50 -13.91 7.36
N SER A 91 -3.38 -14.40 7.89
CA SER A 91 -3.31 -15.76 8.44
C SER A 91 -3.70 -15.77 9.92
N THR A 92 -4.15 -16.93 10.41
CA THR A 92 -4.24 -17.22 11.84
C THR A 92 -3.46 -18.47 12.19
N GLN A 93 -2.93 -18.53 13.40
CA GLN A 93 -2.20 -19.70 13.90
C GLN A 93 -3.14 -20.70 14.54
N ALA A 94 -2.77 -21.98 14.47
CA ALA A 94 -3.51 -23.05 15.12
C ALA A 94 -3.61 -22.84 16.62
N ARG A 95 -4.77 -23.18 17.18
CA ARG A 95 -5.07 -23.18 18.63
C ARG A 95 -5.86 -24.44 18.98
N PRO A 96 -5.94 -24.81 20.26
CA PRO A 96 -6.79 -25.93 20.67
C PRO A 96 -8.21 -25.80 20.10
N GLY A 97 -8.61 -26.78 19.29
CA GLY A 97 -9.93 -26.78 18.64
C GLY A 97 -10.10 -25.85 17.43
N GLN A 98 -9.07 -25.10 17.04
CA GLN A 98 -9.09 -24.20 15.89
C GLN A 98 -7.87 -24.46 14.99
N PRO A 99 -8.05 -24.93 13.76
CA PRO A 99 -6.96 -25.08 12.82
C PRO A 99 -6.41 -23.70 12.40
N ALA A 100 -5.15 -23.67 11.95
CA ALA A 100 -4.58 -22.49 11.31
C ALA A 100 -5.34 -22.17 10.02
N VAL A 101 -5.42 -20.88 9.69
CA VAL A 101 -5.94 -20.38 8.42
C VAL A 101 -4.80 -19.70 7.67
N ASN A 102 -4.59 -20.08 6.43
CA ASN A 102 -3.61 -19.42 5.56
C ASN A 102 -4.25 -18.23 4.84
N ALA A 103 -3.58 -17.10 4.80
CA ALA A 103 -4.07 -15.92 4.08
C ALA A 103 -4.33 -16.22 2.60
N ARG A 104 -3.43 -16.97 1.95
CA ARG A 104 -3.54 -17.35 0.55
C ARG A 104 -4.81 -18.15 0.21
N ASP A 105 -5.30 -18.95 1.16
CA ASP A 105 -6.43 -19.86 0.92
C ASP A 105 -7.79 -19.15 1.05
N ARG A 106 -7.81 -17.89 1.46
CA ARG A 106 -9.04 -17.13 1.70
C ARG A 106 -9.31 -15.98 0.74
N ILE A 107 -8.41 -15.69 -0.18
CA ILE A 107 -8.50 -14.51 -1.07
C ILE A 107 -9.00 -14.82 -2.48
N GLY A 108 -9.46 -16.05 -2.76
CA GLY A 108 -9.89 -16.45 -4.11
C GLY A 108 -8.72 -16.83 -5.01
N THR A 109 -8.93 -16.78 -6.31
CA THR A 109 -7.96 -17.27 -7.32
C THR A 109 -7.38 -16.19 -8.22
N GLY A 110 -7.89 -14.96 -8.16
CA GLY A 110 -7.51 -13.85 -9.05
C GLY A 110 -8.27 -13.87 -10.39
N PRO A 111 -7.92 -13.02 -11.36
CA PRO A 111 -6.88 -11.98 -11.25
C PRO A 111 -7.30 -10.80 -10.34
N TRP A 112 -6.31 -10.13 -9.77
CA TRP A 112 -6.58 -8.97 -8.91
C TRP A 112 -6.04 -7.69 -9.52
N PHE A 113 -6.85 -6.62 -9.38
CA PHE A 113 -6.60 -5.31 -9.93
C PHE A 113 -6.78 -4.24 -8.87
N ASN A 114 -5.89 -3.27 -8.85
CA ASN A 114 -6.02 -2.11 -7.99
C ASN A 114 -7.01 -1.06 -8.57
N TRP A 115 -7.24 0.01 -7.84
CA TRP A 115 -8.13 1.11 -8.21
C TRP A 115 -7.84 1.70 -9.61
N SER A 116 -6.57 1.71 -10.07
CA SER A 116 -6.20 2.25 -11.38
C SER A 116 -6.81 1.48 -12.55
N PHE A 117 -7.18 0.22 -12.37
CA PHE A 117 -7.85 -0.58 -13.40
C PHE A 117 -9.26 -0.08 -13.74
N ALA A 118 -9.88 0.67 -12.83
CA ALA A 118 -11.18 1.29 -13.07
C ALA A 118 -11.13 2.41 -14.13
N GLN A 119 -9.95 2.89 -14.51
CA GLN A 119 -9.77 3.95 -15.50
C GLN A 119 -9.58 3.36 -16.90
N LEU A 120 -10.24 3.94 -17.91
CA LEU A 120 -9.99 3.60 -19.31
C LEU A 120 -8.54 3.89 -19.68
N GLY A 121 -7.81 2.88 -20.21
CA GLY A 121 -6.39 2.98 -20.49
C GLY A 121 -5.52 2.76 -19.25
N ALA A 122 -6.00 1.98 -18.29
CA ALA A 122 -5.28 1.65 -17.07
C ALA A 122 -3.81 1.27 -17.33
N PRO A 123 -2.88 1.84 -16.58
CA PRO A 123 -1.47 1.50 -16.69
C PRO A 123 -1.23 0.02 -16.35
N GLN A 124 -0.13 -0.55 -16.85
CA GLN A 124 0.22 -1.96 -16.58
C GLN A 124 0.34 -2.31 -15.10
N ASN A 125 0.61 -1.32 -14.24
CA ASN A 125 0.64 -1.50 -12.78
C ASN A 125 -0.75 -1.61 -12.12
N ALA A 126 -1.83 -1.60 -12.90
CA ALA A 126 -3.17 -1.83 -12.38
C ALA A 126 -3.42 -3.30 -12.00
N ILE A 127 -2.79 -4.24 -12.72
CA ILE A 127 -2.82 -5.65 -12.33
C ILE A 127 -1.87 -5.89 -11.16
N ILE A 128 -2.37 -6.55 -10.13
CA ILE A 128 -1.60 -6.95 -8.95
C ILE A 128 -0.99 -8.33 -9.17
N SER A 129 -1.80 -9.28 -9.59
CA SER A 129 -1.39 -10.64 -9.95
C SER A 129 -2.48 -11.32 -10.77
N ALA A 130 -2.08 -12.21 -11.67
CA ALA A 130 -3.00 -13.00 -12.46
C ALA A 130 -3.64 -14.14 -11.62
N ASP A 131 -2.89 -14.72 -10.69
CA ASP A 131 -3.33 -15.84 -9.87
C ASP A 131 -2.54 -15.94 -8.55
N LEU A 132 -2.90 -16.92 -7.71
CA LEU A 132 -2.24 -17.20 -6.43
C LEU A 132 -0.76 -17.59 -6.58
N ALA A 133 -0.44 -18.31 -7.61
CA ALA A 133 0.93 -18.81 -7.81
C ALA A 133 1.88 -17.66 -8.21
N GLU A 134 1.42 -16.74 -9.05
CA GLU A 134 2.17 -15.51 -9.37
C GLU A 134 2.26 -14.58 -8.17
N LEU A 135 1.16 -14.44 -7.41
CA LEU A 135 1.12 -13.59 -6.22
C LEU A 135 2.18 -13.98 -5.19
N HIS A 136 2.42 -15.27 -5.00
CA HIS A 136 3.35 -15.82 -4.01
C HIS A 136 4.68 -16.33 -4.60
N GLY A 137 4.83 -16.35 -5.92
CA GLY A 137 6.03 -16.85 -6.58
C GLY A 137 6.25 -18.37 -6.36
N ASP A 138 5.19 -19.17 -6.49
CA ASP A 138 5.21 -20.60 -6.20
C ASP A 138 6.14 -21.41 -7.13
N THR A 139 6.44 -20.89 -8.33
CA THR A 139 7.45 -21.46 -9.23
C THR A 139 8.57 -20.47 -9.49
N LEU A 140 9.73 -20.95 -9.96
CA LEU A 140 10.86 -20.08 -10.31
C LEU A 140 10.46 -19.02 -11.34
N VAL A 141 9.68 -19.39 -12.35
CA VAL A 141 9.20 -18.45 -13.38
C VAL A 141 8.28 -17.38 -12.79
N GLN A 142 7.36 -17.75 -11.90
CA GLN A 142 6.46 -16.83 -11.23
C GLN A 142 7.20 -15.94 -10.23
N ALA A 143 8.17 -16.50 -9.48
CA ALA A 143 9.02 -15.73 -8.60
C ALA A 143 9.88 -14.70 -9.36
N GLN A 144 10.34 -15.04 -10.55
CA GLN A 144 11.09 -14.12 -11.42
C GLN A 144 10.22 -13.01 -12.01
N ARG A 145 8.96 -13.30 -12.36
CA ARG A 145 7.98 -12.28 -12.78
C ARG A 145 7.58 -11.39 -11.62
N GLY A 146 7.36 -12.00 -10.45
CA GLY A 146 6.87 -11.35 -9.25
C GLY A 146 5.45 -10.79 -9.37
N SER A 147 4.81 -10.58 -8.24
CA SER A 147 3.58 -9.81 -8.20
C SER A 147 3.88 -8.32 -8.39
N ASN A 148 2.91 -7.57 -8.90
CA ASN A 148 3.01 -6.12 -9.03
C ASN A 148 2.71 -5.37 -7.70
N LEU A 149 2.92 -6.01 -6.55
CA LEU A 149 2.81 -5.36 -5.25
C LEU A 149 4.09 -4.58 -4.95
N PHE A 150 4.06 -3.30 -5.23
CA PHE A 150 5.13 -2.33 -4.93
C PHE A 150 4.49 -0.95 -4.74
N LYS A 151 5.26 0.04 -4.32
CA LYS A 151 4.77 1.35 -3.88
C LYS A 151 3.68 1.97 -4.77
N GLN A 152 3.87 2.00 -6.10
CA GLN A 152 2.94 2.69 -7.01
C GLN A 152 1.66 1.90 -7.30
N SER A 153 1.69 0.59 -7.15
CA SER A 153 0.54 -0.29 -7.40
C SER A 153 -0.24 -0.63 -6.14
N THR A 154 0.41 -0.56 -4.96
CA THR A 154 -0.23 -0.79 -3.67
C THR A 154 -1.01 0.46 -3.26
N ARG A 155 -2.26 0.52 -3.70
CA ARG A 155 -3.17 1.66 -3.51
C ARG A 155 -4.28 1.29 -2.54
N ASN A 156 -4.78 2.30 -1.82
CA ASN A 156 -5.97 2.15 -1.00
C ASN A 156 -7.25 2.18 -1.87
N GLU A 157 -8.41 1.99 -1.25
CA GLU A 157 -9.72 1.96 -1.92
C GLU A 157 -10.07 3.28 -2.62
N HIS A 158 -9.42 4.39 -2.26
CA HIS A 158 -9.56 5.69 -2.93
C HIS A 158 -8.55 5.91 -4.07
N GLY A 159 -7.67 4.92 -4.34
CA GLY A 159 -6.62 5.02 -5.36
C GLY A 159 -5.36 5.77 -4.93
N GLN A 160 -5.24 6.13 -3.67
CA GLN A 160 -4.07 6.80 -3.11
C GLN A 160 -2.97 5.78 -2.81
N VAL A 161 -1.73 6.19 -3.02
CA VAL A 161 -0.54 5.40 -2.65
C VAL A 161 -0.32 5.51 -1.14
N ILE A 162 0.01 4.39 -0.50
CA ILE A 162 0.35 4.36 0.92
C ILE A 162 1.74 4.99 1.13
N HIS A 163 1.87 5.82 2.14
CA HIS A 163 3.15 6.47 2.47
C HIS A 163 4.18 5.44 2.92
N GLY A 164 5.26 5.33 2.16
CA GLY A 164 6.38 4.42 2.40
C GLY A 164 7.67 5.17 2.73
N ILE A 165 8.77 4.43 2.81
CA ILE A 165 10.09 5.00 3.08
C ILE A 165 10.43 6.07 2.05
N GLY A 166 10.87 7.24 2.54
CA GLY A 166 11.19 8.41 1.73
C GLY A 166 10.03 9.36 1.45
N ASP A 167 8.81 9.04 1.87
CA ASP A 167 7.68 9.96 1.81
C ASP A 167 7.60 10.87 3.04
N THR A 168 6.70 11.85 2.99
CA THR A 168 6.37 12.68 4.15
C THR A 168 5.68 11.85 5.22
N PRO A 169 6.08 11.92 6.49
CA PRO A 169 5.41 11.22 7.59
C PRO A 169 3.91 11.59 7.71
N PRO A 170 3.08 10.67 8.25
CA PRO A 170 3.45 9.38 8.84
C PRO A 170 3.75 8.30 7.78
N ILE A 171 4.79 7.48 8.05
CA ILE A 171 5.08 6.29 7.26
C ILE A 171 4.12 5.18 7.69
N GLN A 172 3.53 4.45 6.72
CA GLN A 172 2.46 3.48 6.96
C GLN A 172 2.66 2.19 6.14
N HIS A 173 3.89 1.92 5.73
CA HIS A 173 4.19 0.85 4.76
C HIS A 173 4.18 -0.56 5.36
N GLU A 174 4.20 -0.70 6.70
CA GLU A 174 4.06 -1.99 7.37
C GLU A 174 2.59 -2.42 7.38
N ILE A 175 2.29 -3.46 6.62
CA ILE A 175 0.94 -3.99 6.40
C ILE A 175 0.80 -5.31 7.16
N LEU A 176 -0.22 -5.43 8.01
CA LEU A 176 -0.50 -6.64 8.78
C LEU A 176 -0.85 -7.81 7.84
N THR A 177 -0.24 -8.98 8.07
CA THR A 177 -0.49 -10.19 7.28
C THR A 177 -0.51 -11.47 8.11
N GLY A 178 0.32 -11.56 9.16
CA GLY A 178 0.49 -12.79 9.94
C GLY A 178 0.98 -13.98 9.14
N SER A 179 1.59 -13.76 7.98
CA SER A 179 1.87 -14.77 6.98
C SER A 179 3.36 -14.93 6.71
N LYS A 180 3.78 -16.13 6.37
CA LYS A 180 5.05 -16.39 5.71
C LYS A 180 5.00 -15.86 4.28
N TRP A 181 6.17 -15.78 3.63
CA TRP A 181 6.31 -15.29 2.26
C TRP A 181 5.42 -16.03 1.24
N ASP A 182 5.12 -17.32 1.50
CA ASP A 182 4.25 -18.15 0.66
C ASP A 182 2.75 -17.99 0.98
N GLY A 183 2.39 -17.09 1.87
CA GLY A 183 1.02 -16.80 2.27
C GLY A 183 0.43 -17.80 3.27
N ARG A 184 1.25 -18.70 3.82
CA ARG A 184 0.81 -19.67 4.83
C ARG A 184 1.06 -19.16 6.25
N ALA A 185 0.28 -19.67 7.18
CA ALA A 185 0.43 -19.42 8.60
C ALA A 185 1.77 -19.93 9.13
N TYR A 186 2.27 -19.30 10.18
CA TYR A 186 3.38 -19.81 10.97
C TYR A 186 2.92 -21.02 11.79
N THR A 187 3.85 -21.96 11.98
CA THR A 187 3.58 -23.23 12.69
C THR A 187 4.47 -23.39 13.93
N ASP A 188 5.27 -22.37 14.25
CA ASP A 188 6.01 -22.30 15.49
C ASP A 188 5.12 -21.81 16.66
N ASN A 189 5.70 -21.71 17.85
CA ASN A 189 4.97 -21.30 19.05
C ASN A 189 5.02 -19.79 19.33
N ALA A 190 5.66 -19.00 18.46
CA ALA A 190 5.68 -17.54 18.60
C ALA A 190 4.36 -16.94 18.07
N ASP A 191 3.93 -15.83 18.64
CA ASP A 191 2.75 -15.11 18.14
C ASP A 191 3.14 -14.23 16.94
N HIS A 192 2.57 -14.53 15.79
CA HIS A 192 2.75 -13.79 14.55
C HIS A 192 1.48 -13.06 14.07
N THR A 193 0.44 -13.05 14.89
CA THR A 193 -0.91 -12.66 14.49
C THR A 193 -1.64 -11.78 15.51
N CYS A 194 -0.92 -11.21 16.48
CA CYS A 194 -1.56 -10.48 17.58
C CYS A 194 -2.74 -11.27 18.17
N ASN A 195 -2.46 -12.50 18.61
CA ASN A 195 -3.46 -13.40 19.18
C ASN A 195 -4.61 -13.72 18.21
N ASN A 196 -4.27 -14.07 16.94
CA ASN A 196 -5.26 -14.27 15.87
C ASN A 196 -6.18 -13.05 15.69
N TRP A 197 -5.57 -11.86 15.70
CA TRP A 197 -6.22 -10.56 15.44
C TRP A 197 -7.22 -10.15 16.51
N THR A 198 -6.93 -10.49 17.76
CA THR A 198 -7.78 -10.16 18.92
C THR A 198 -7.00 -9.45 20.05
N SER A 199 -5.74 -9.07 19.80
CA SER A 199 -4.90 -8.37 20.80
C SER A 199 -4.54 -6.96 20.31
N SER A 200 -4.76 -5.98 21.18
CA SER A 200 -4.32 -4.59 21.04
C SER A 200 -3.18 -4.23 22.00
N SER A 201 -2.52 -5.22 22.61
CA SER A 201 -1.49 -5.00 23.62
C SER A 201 -0.31 -5.94 23.47
N ALA A 202 -0.41 -7.15 24.04
CA ALA A 202 0.64 -8.16 24.02
C ALA A 202 0.68 -8.94 22.72
N GLY A 203 1.85 -9.52 22.40
CA GLY A 203 2.10 -10.30 21.20
C GLY A 203 2.85 -9.53 20.12
N SER A 204 2.90 -10.11 18.94
CA SER A 204 3.42 -9.48 17.73
C SER A 204 2.65 -9.96 16.50
N ALA A 205 2.78 -9.24 15.40
CA ALA A 205 2.26 -9.66 14.11
C ALA A 205 3.37 -9.66 13.07
N GLN A 206 3.34 -10.59 12.13
CA GLN A 206 4.13 -10.51 10.92
C GLN A 206 3.52 -9.44 10.01
N VAL A 207 4.38 -8.58 9.44
CA VAL A 207 4.00 -7.54 8.48
C VAL A 207 4.74 -7.73 7.16
N GLY A 208 4.16 -7.22 6.08
CA GLY A 208 4.84 -6.99 4.82
C GLY A 208 5.03 -5.50 4.56
N HIS A 209 5.90 -5.15 3.62
CA HIS A 209 6.14 -3.77 3.21
C HIS A 209 5.46 -3.48 1.87
N SER A 210 4.48 -2.57 1.89
CA SER A 210 3.73 -2.17 0.69
C SER A 210 4.61 -1.54 -0.40
N ASP A 211 5.73 -0.95 -0.03
CA ASP A 211 6.72 -0.34 -0.92
C ASP A 211 7.92 -1.24 -1.23
N ARG A 212 8.03 -2.41 -0.56
CA ARG A 212 9.16 -3.34 -0.65
C ARG A 212 10.52 -2.72 -0.33
N ILE A 213 10.56 -1.71 0.53
CA ILE A 213 11.78 -1.01 0.95
C ILE A 213 12.03 -1.28 2.44
N GLY A 214 13.31 -1.29 2.85
CA GLY A 214 13.73 -1.49 4.23
C GLY A 214 14.24 -2.90 4.52
N ASN A 215 14.26 -3.26 5.81
CA ASN A 215 14.70 -4.57 6.28
C ASN A 215 13.68 -5.65 5.88
N GLY A 216 14.00 -6.38 4.82
CA GLY A 216 13.07 -7.33 4.20
C GLY A 216 12.19 -6.64 3.15
N SER A 217 12.27 -7.12 1.91
CA SER A 217 11.57 -6.54 0.77
C SER A 217 10.31 -7.32 0.39
N SER A 218 9.80 -8.16 1.27
CA SER A 218 8.58 -8.94 1.03
C SER A 218 7.35 -8.07 1.25
N TRP A 219 6.40 -8.16 0.32
CA TRP A 219 5.13 -7.46 0.46
C TRP A 219 4.26 -8.03 1.59
N ASN A 220 4.47 -9.29 1.98
CA ASN A 220 3.64 -9.99 2.98
C ASN A 220 4.40 -10.58 4.16
N SER A 221 5.74 -10.58 4.16
CA SER A 221 6.53 -11.24 5.21
C SER A 221 7.91 -10.58 5.35
N SER A 222 7.95 -9.34 5.81
CA SER A 222 9.19 -8.57 6.02
C SER A 222 9.76 -8.74 7.42
N ASN A 223 9.01 -8.33 8.45
CA ASN A 223 9.45 -8.35 9.86
C ASN A 223 8.26 -8.57 10.79
N ALA A 224 8.57 -8.84 12.05
CA ALA A 224 7.57 -8.84 13.13
C ALA A 224 7.44 -7.45 13.74
N THR A 225 6.21 -7.08 14.14
CA THR A 225 5.96 -5.85 14.91
C THR A 225 6.56 -5.95 16.31
N GLN A 226 6.85 -4.80 16.94
CA GLN A 226 7.34 -4.76 18.32
C GLN A 226 6.23 -4.96 19.36
N GLY A 227 4.96 -5.01 18.93
CA GLY A 227 3.80 -5.20 19.77
C GLY A 227 2.52 -5.09 18.96
N CYS A 228 1.39 -5.26 19.64
CA CYS A 228 0.07 -5.27 18.99
C CYS A 228 -0.75 -4.00 19.26
N SER A 229 -0.24 -3.05 20.07
CA SER A 229 -0.94 -1.78 20.28
C SER A 229 -0.86 -0.88 19.05
N GLN A 230 -1.82 0.01 18.87
CA GLN A 230 -1.80 0.99 17.78
C GLN A 230 -0.50 1.80 17.78
N ALA A 231 -0.07 2.28 18.95
CA ALA A 231 1.18 3.02 19.11
C ALA A 231 2.42 2.19 18.73
N ALA A 232 2.45 0.89 19.07
CA ALA A 232 3.56 0.01 18.71
C ALA A 232 3.64 -0.18 17.18
N LEU A 233 2.50 -0.33 16.49
CA LEU A 233 2.45 -0.41 15.03
C LEU A 233 2.91 0.90 14.37
N GLU A 234 2.46 2.04 14.88
CA GLU A 234 2.84 3.36 14.35
C GLU A 234 4.33 3.67 14.55
N SER A 235 4.91 3.23 15.68
CA SER A 235 6.32 3.46 15.98
C SER A 235 7.29 2.73 15.05
N SER A 236 6.85 1.66 14.39
CA SER A 236 7.66 0.89 13.43
C SER A 236 7.41 1.26 11.97
N GLY A 237 6.41 2.10 11.68
CA GLY A 237 6.09 2.51 10.32
C GLY A 237 4.83 1.82 9.75
N GLY A 238 3.98 1.32 10.64
CA GLY A 238 2.65 0.81 10.31
C GLY A 238 1.54 1.76 10.75
N ALA A 239 0.29 1.35 10.54
CA ALA A 239 -0.91 2.04 11.03
C ALA A 239 -2.06 1.06 11.30
N GLY A 240 -1.77 -0.23 11.40
CA GLY A 240 -2.79 -1.27 11.51
C GLY A 240 -3.54 -1.51 10.21
N LEU A 241 -2.91 -1.19 9.06
CA LEU A 241 -3.46 -1.42 7.73
C LEU A 241 -3.29 -2.89 7.31
N PHE A 242 -4.14 -3.37 6.41
CA PHE A 242 -4.06 -4.70 5.83
C PHE A 242 -4.58 -4.72 4.39
N TYR A 243 -4.19 -5.77 3.64
CA TYR A 243 -4.62 -5.95 2.26
C TYR A 243 -6.03 -6.56 2.20
N CYS A 244 -6.83 -6.09 1.26
CA CYS A 244 -8.16 -6.59 0.96
C CYS A 244 -8.22 -7.12 -0.47
N PHE A 245 -8.78 -8.32 -0.64
CA PHE A 245 -8.93 -9.00 -1.93
C PHE A 245 -10.40 -9.38 -2.14
N ALA A 246 -10.91 -9.16 -3.34
CA ALA A 246 -12.19 -9.70 -3.76
C ALA A 246 -12.04 -11.20 -4.10
N ILE A 247 -13.00 -12.01 -3.66
CA ILE A 247 -12.96 -13.47 -3.83
C ILE A 247 -13.88 -13.97 -4.96
N ASN A 248 -14.68 -13.09 -5.58
CA ASN A 248 -15.63 -13.36 -6.66
C ASN A 248 -15.60 -12.27 -7.73
#